data_41f84748c40478c07bbe90985c818114
#
_entry.id   41f84748c40478c07bbe90985c818114
#
_cell.length_a   1.000
_cell.length_b   1.000
_cell.length_c   1.000
_cell.angle_alpha   90.00
_cell.angle_beta   90.00
_cell.angle_gamma   90.00
#
_symmetry.space_group_name_H-M   'P 1'
#
loop_
_entity.id
_entity.type
_entity.pdbx_description
1 polymer ?
#
loop_
_entity_poly.entity_id
_entity_poly.type
_entity_poly.pdbx_seq_one_letter_code
_entity_poly.pdbx_strand_id
1 'polypeptide(L)'
;MHRNSYSMAALAAAAVPGLTPVRTSSIATPVEDLDVAGVVAEDGRRVLVHSPATTAAGIRLERDLRISDALTGTPLKAVIPPVLGYVKLPEGGRSAVTEAPVGRPLMLDDLQDSEELARSLGEVLARIHTVPRYAAESAGVESFTPEVLHARHRARIDKVHAAGHLPAAVAQRWDALLADQELWDFTPQFIHGDLSEESLFVSGRRLSAVRDWSSSLVGDPATDLAWLISSLDPERFDTLYAAYREELPTSSHPRLMERAQALGEFAVAEWLEHGLEIEDEDIVADARGMIADLDADLARIAREEAERAYDEMSAHEDGGRSADSARSEA
;
A
#
# COMPACT_ATOMS: atom_id res chain seq x y z
N MET A 1 26.95 9.54 -2.62
CA MET A 1 28.11 8.89 -1.92
C MET A 1 27.60 8.23 -0.66
N HIS A 2 27.75 6.90 -0.54
CA HIS A 2 27.29 6.15 0.63
C HIS A 2 28.09 6.45 1.90
N ARG A 3 27.40 6.49 3.03
CA ARG A 3 27.95 6.79 4.36
C ARG A 3 27.87 5.57 5.26
N ASN A 4 28.92 5.33 6.00
CA ASN A 4 28.92 4.30 7.04
C ASN A 4 28.20 4.80 8.31
N SER A 5 27.88 3.89 9.23
CA SER A 5 27.12 4.20 10.45
C SER A 5 27.81 5.23 11.38
N TYR A 6 29.15 5.30 11.38
CA TYR A 6 29.88 6.32 12.19
C TYR A 6 29.72 7.72 11.60
N SER A 7 29.79 7.84 10.27
CA SER A 7 29.49 9.11 9.59
C SER A 7 28.06 9.56 9.85
N MET A 8 27.11 8.61 9.85
CA MET A 8 25.71 8.88 10.14
C MET A 8 25.53 9.36 11.60
N ALA A 9 26.24 8.74 12.57
CA ALA A 9 26.23 9.19 13.97
C ALA A 9 26.78 10.63 14.11
N ALA A 10 27.82 11.00 13.37
CA ALA A 10 28.33 12.36 13.36
C ALA A 10 27.31 13.36 12.77
N LEU A 11 26.56 12.98 11.73
CA LEU A 11 25.46 13.78 11.18
C LEU A 11 24.34 13.98 12.24
N ALA A 12 24.00 12.93 13.00
CA ALA A 12 23.01 13.02 14.09
C ALA A 12 23.43 14.05 15.15
N ALA A 13 24.69 14.00 15.61
CA ALA A 13 25.23 14.94 16.57
C ALA A 13 25.26 16.38 16.04
N ALA A 14 25.51 16.56 14.76
CA ALA A 14 25.51 17.89 14.13
C ALA A 14 24.10 18.45 13.91
N ALA A 15 23.13 17.59 13.64
CA ALA A 15 21.74 17.97 13.34
C ALA A 15 20.91 18.25 14.61
N VAL A 16 21.20 17.54 15.72
CA VAL A 16 20.38 17.59 16.95
C VAL A 16 21.22 18.11 18.13
N PRO A 17 20.97 19.33 18.58
CA PRO A 17 21.72 19.90 19.72
C PRO A 17 21.65 19.00 20.97
N GLY A 18 22.83 18.76 21.59
CA GLY A 18 22.92 17.92 22.77
C GLY A 18 22.73 16.42 22.59
N LEU A 19 22.71 15.93 21.34
CA LEU A 19 22.70 14.50 21.08
C LEU A 19 24.15 13.99 21.05
N THR A 20 24.49 13.10 22.01
CA THR A 20 25.80 12.44 22.10
C THR A 20 25.65 10.98 21.71
N PRO A 21 26.02 10.58 20.49
CA PRO A 21 25.92 9.20 20.03
C PRO A 21 26.83 8.25 20.82
N VAL A 22 26.30 7.12 21.31
CA VAL A 22 27.06 6.06 22.00
C VAL A 22 27.01 4.73 21.26
N ARG A 23 26.01 4.52 20.41
CA ARG A 23 25.89 3.33 19.57
C ARG A 23 25.22 3.70 18.24
N THR A 24 25.69 3.07 17.17
CA THR A 24 25.11 3.23 15.83
C THR A 24 25.12 1.92 15.08
N SER A 25 24.14 1.74 14.20
CA SER A 25 24.03 0.59 13.29
C SER A 25 23.43 1.07 11.96
N SER A 26 23.96 0.58 10.85
CA SER A 26 23.29 0.75 9.53
C SER A 26 22.01 -0.05 9.51
N ILE A 27 21.00 0.47 8.85
CA ILE A 27 19.71 -0.18 8.60
C ILE A 27 19.62 -0.41 7.10
N ALA A 28 19.40 -1.66 6.70
CA ALA A 28 19.10 -1.97 5.31
C ALA A 28 17.76 -1.32 4.91
N THR A 29 17.74 -0.74 3.74
CA THR A 29 16.50 -0.16 3.16
C THR A 29 16.33 -0.72 1.75
N PRO A 30 15.10 -0.87 1.25
CA PRO A 30 14.86 -1.24 -0.14
C PRO A 30 15.30 -0.17 -1.13
N VAL A 31 15.53 1.08 -0.65
CA VAL A 31 15.99 2.20 -1.45
C VAL A 31 17.51 2.26 -1.40
N GLU A 32 18.18 1.72 -2.40
CA GLU A 32 19.66 1.63 -2.47
C GLU A 32 20.36 2.99 -2.32
N ASP A 33 19.72 4.05 -2.77
CA ASP A 33 20.27 5.42 -2.79
C ASP A 33 20.06 6.22 -1.49
N LEU A 34 19.48 5.62 -0.45
CA LEU A 34 19.23 6.26 0.85
C LEU A 34 19.95 5.50 1.96
N ASP A 35 20.98 6.10 2.53
CA ASP A 35 21.61 5.55 3.73
C ASP A 35 20.75 5.84 4.96
N VAL A 36 20.41 4.81 5.73
CA VAL A 36 19.70 4.92 7.01
C VAL A 36 20.51 4.29 8.11
N ALA A 37 20.61 4.97 9.24
CA ALA A 37 21.25 4.45 10.44
C ALA A 37 20.44 4.74 11.70
N GLY A 38 20.34 3.73 12.57
CA GLY A 38 19.87 3.88 13.92
C GLY A 38 21.00 4.39 14.83
N VAL A 39 20.71 5.42 15.64
CA VAL A 39 21.65 5.99 16.60
C VAL A 39 21.02 6.00 17.98
N VAL A 40 21.76 5.53 18.98
CA VAL A 40 21.39 5.64 20.40
C VAL A 40 22.29 6.68 21.03
N ALA A 41 21.69 7.65 21.70
CA ALA A 41 22.41 8.69 22.44
C ALA A 41 22.67 8.29 23.91
N GLU A 42 23.59 8.98 24.56
CA GLU A 42 23.98 8.78 25.98
C GLU A 42 22.78 8.95 26.93
N ASP A 43 21.87 9.86 26.61
CA ASP A 43 20.63 10.12 27.38
C ASP A 43 19.51 9.10 27.10
N GLY A 44 19.77 8.07 26.28
CA GLY A 44 18.83 7.03 25.94
C GLY A 44 17.93 7.38 24.75
N ARG A 45 17.97 8.59 24.18
CA ARG A 45 17.23 8.90 22.94
C ARG A 45 17.66 7.98 21.81
N ARG A 46 16.70 7.53 21.03
CA ARG A 46 16.90 6.72 19.83
C ARG A 46 16.41 7.49 18.62
N VAL A 47 17.29 7.65 17.64
CA VAL A 47 16.98 8.42 16.42
C VAL A 47 17.34 7.64 15.17
N LEU A 48 16.68 7.96 14.06
CA LEU A 48 17.06 7.53 12.72
C LEU A 48 17.69 8.70 11.98
N VAL A 49 18.76 8.41 11.28
CA VAL A 49 19.43 9.36 10.39
C VAL A 49 19.20 8.90 8.96
N HIS A 50 18.69 9.80 8.14
CA HIS A 50 18.41 9.59 6.73
C HIS A 50 19.36 10.46 5.92
N SER A 51 20.17 9.86 5.06
CA SER A 51 21.15 10.59 4.25
C SER A 51 21.11 10.14 2.80
N PRO A 52 20.71 11.01 1.87
CA PRO A 52 20.65 10.65 0.46
C PRO A 52 22.06 10.47 -0.12
N ALA A 53 22.25 9.41 -0.92
CA ALA A 53 23.48 9.14 -1.65
C ALA A 53 23.47 9.75 -3.05
N THR A 54 22.27 10.02 -3.60
CA THR A 54 22.04 10.63 -4.91
C THR A 54 21.10 11.84 -4.82
N THR A 55 21.07 12.66 -5.88
CA THR A 55 20.13 13.78 -5.98
C THR A 55 18.68 13.30 -6.01
N ALA A 56 18.39 12.20 -6.67
CA ALA A 56 17.05 11.63 -6.74
C ALA A 56 16.54 11.20 -5.36
N ALA A 57 17.37 10.50 -4.58
CA ALA A 57 17.06 10.16 -3.19
C ALA A 57 16.86 11.41 -2.31
N GLY A 58 17.65 12.48 -2.56
CA GLY A 58 17.49 13.76 -1.89
C GLY A 58 16.11 14.39 -2.15
N ILE A 59 15.65 14.37 -3.38
CA ILE A 59 14.32 14.89 -3.76
C ILE A 59 13.21 14.06 -3.10
N ARG A 60 13.32 12.73 -3.07
CA ARG A 60 12.35 11.85 -2.39
C ARG A 60 12.32 12.13 -0.88
N LEU A 61 13.47 12.23 -0.23
CA LEU A 61 13.58 12.56 1.20
C LEU A 61 12.94 13.92 1.52
N GLU A 62 13.20 14.95 0.71
CA GLU A 62 12.59 16.28 0.91
C GLU A 62 11.07 16.25 0.75
N ARG A 63 10.56 15.44 -0.18
CA ARG A 63 9.13 15.23 -0.39
C ARG A 63 8.51 14.53 0.82
N ASP A 64 9.10 13.42 1.28
CA ASP A 64 8.67 12.68 2.48
C ASP A 64 8.59 13.57 3.71
N LEU A 65 9.66 14.32 3.99
CA LEU A 65 9.74 15.22 5.16
C LEU A 65 8.71 16.36 5.10
N ARG A 66 8.45 16.92 3.92
CA ARG A 66 7.46 17.98 3.73
C ARG A 66 6.04 17.47 3.95
N ILE A 67 5.74 16.26 3.46
CA ILE A 67 4.43 15.63 3.64
C ILE A 67 4.26 15.25 5.12
N SER A 68 5.23 14.59 5.73
CA SER A 68 5.23 14.25 7.15
C SER A 68 4.99 15.49 8.04
N ASP A 69 5.67 16.61 7.75
CA ASP A 69 5.48 17.87 8.50
C ASP A 69 4.03 18.38 8.38
N ALA A 70 3.46 18.41 7.17
CA ALA A 70 2.08 18.82 6.97
C ALA A 70 1.07 17.93 7.71
N LEU A 71 1.34 16.62 7.80
CA LEU A 71 0.49 15.66 8.49
C LEU A 71 0.55 15.79 10.02
N THR A 72 1.57 16.45 10.58
CA THR A 72 1.65 16.71 12.05
C THR A 72 0.52 17.62 12.55
N GLY A 73 -0.12 18.38 11.67
CA GLY A 73 -1.31 19.18 11.96
C GLY A 73 -2.64 18.40 11.90
N THR A 74 -2.61 17.10 11.67
CA THR A 74 -3.76 16.19 11.52
C THR A 74 -3.80 15.15 12.64
N PRO A 75 -4.86 14.33 12.74
CA PRO A 75 -4.91 13.19 13.66
C PRO A 75 -3.79 12.15 13.44
N LEU A 76 -3.12 12.14 12.28
CA LEU A 76 -1.97 11.27 11.99
C LEU A 76 -0.71 11.63 12.81
N LYS A 77 -0.66 12.81 13.44
CA LYS A 77 0.47 13.20 14.30
C LYS A 77 0.90 12.10 15.29
N ALA A 78 -0.05 11.30 15.77
CA ALA A 78 0.23 10.24 16.74
C ALA A 78 1.10 9.10 16.17
N VAL A 79 1.15 8.95 14.85
CA VAL A 79 1.89 7.90 14.14
C VAL A 79 2.96 8.45 13.19
N ILE A 80 3.23 9.75 13.20
CA ILE A 80 4.29 10.38 12.42
C ILE A 80 5.52 10.59 13.32
N PRO A 81 6.67 9.95 13.04
CA PRO A 81 7.89 10.20 13.79
C PRO A 81 8.35 11.66 13.63
N PRO A 82 8.57 12.41 14.73
CA PRO A 82 9.00 13.81 14.65
C PRO A 82 10.37 13.96 14.00
N VAL A 83 10.54 15.01 13.18
CA VAL A 83 11.86 15.45 12.72
C VAL A 83 12.54 16.26 13.80
N LEU A 84 13.75 15.84 14.21
CA LEU A 84 14.52 16.44 15.29
C LEU A 84 15.55 17.47 14.79
N GLY A 85 15.98 17.33 13.55
CA GLY A 85 16.94 18.25 12.97
C GLY A 85 17.42 17.87 11.58
N TYR A 86 18.18 18.78 11.00
CA TYR A 86 18.75 18.64 9.66
C TYR A 86 20.22 19.05 9.66
N VAL A 87 20.99 18.48 8.75
CA VAL A 87 22.35 18.92 8.47
C VAL A 87 22.59 19.01 6.96
N LYS A 88 23.12 20.16 6.50
CA LYS A 88 23.49 20.35 5.08
C LYS A 88 24.65 19.45 4.73
N LEU A 89 24.58 18.84 3.56
CA LEU A 89 25.66 18.01 3.02
C LEU A 89 26.58 18.85 2.13
N PRO A 90 27.91 18.62 2.17
CA PRO A 90 28.87 19.34 1.34
C PRO A 90 28.60 19.20 -0.16
N GLU A 91 28.10 18.06 -0.59
CA GLU A 91 27.77 17.74 -1.98
C GLU A 91 26.40 18.28 -2.44
N GLY A 92 25.68 18.94 -1.55
CA GLY A 92 24.33 19.45 -1.81
C GLY A 92 23.24 18.61 -1.13
N GLY A 93 22.07 19.22 -0.94
CA GLY A 93 20.98 18.61 -0.19
C GLY A 93 21.21 18.60 1.32
N ARG A 94 20.47 17.78 2.06
CA ARG A 94 20.59 17.62 3.50
C ARG A 94 20.29 16.22 3.97
N SER A 95 20.84 15.84 5.11
CA SER A 95 20.40 14.70 5.91
C SER A 95 19.36 15.15 6.93
N ALA A 96 18.45 14.24 7.27
CA ALA A 96 17.44 14.46 8.31
C ALA A 96 17.63 13.48 9.46
N VAL A 97 17.30 13.93 10.66
CA VAL A 97 17.25 13.11 11.86
C VAL A 97 15.84 13.12 12.40
N THR A 98 15.25 11.94 12.50
CA THR A 98 13.91 11.73 13.05
C THR A 98 13.99 10.96 14.37
N GLU A 99 12.97 11.07 15.20
CA GLU A 99 12.80 10.12 16.30
C GLU A 99 12.66 8.70 15.75
N ALA A 100 13.29 7.73 16.39
CA ALA A 100 13.12 6.33 15.99
C ALA A 100 11.72 5.87 16.38
N PRO A 101 10.99 5.21 15.47
CA PRO A 101 9.72 4.60 15.80
C PRO A 101 9.83 3.66 17.00
N VAL A 102 8.80 3.68 17.85
CA VAL A 102 8.72 2.74 18.97
C VAL A 102 8.27 1.38 18.44
N GLY A 103 8.98 0.31 18.88
CA GLY A 103 8.64 -1.04 18.46
C GLY A 103 9.49 -1.55 17.30
N ARG A 104 8.89 -2.21 16.35
CA ARG A 104 9.54 -2.84 15.19
C ARG A 104 8.70 -2.69 13.92
N PRO A 105 9.26 -2.92 12.72
CA PRO A 105 8.47 -3.04 11.51
C PRO A 105 7.36 -4.08 11.66
N LEU A 106 6.24 -3.84 11.00
CA LEU A 106 5.14 -4.79 10.90
C LEU A 106 5.59 -6.02 10.12
N MET A 107 5.04 -7.17 10.46
CA MET A 107 5.06 -8.39 9.63
C MET A 107 3.62 -8.77 9.34
N LEU A 108 3.32 -9.28 8.14
CA LEU A 108 1.96 -9.67 7.76
C LEU A 108 1.35 -10.70 8.72
N ASP A 109 2.17 -11.63 9.22
CA ASP A 109 1.76 -12.61 10.24
C ASP A 109 1.24 -11.94 11.53
N ASP A 110 1.76 -10.77 11.90
CA ASP A 110 1.25 -10.02 13.06
C ASP A 110 -0.23 -9.62 12.89
N LEU A 111 -0.61 -9.25 11.68
CA LEU A 111 -2.00 -8.88 11.36
C LEU A 111 -2.89 -10.11 11.36
N GLN A 112 -2.42 -11.25 10.86
CA GLN A 112 -3.15 -12.52 10.91
C GLN A 112 -3.41 -12.97 12.34
N ASP A 113 -2.40 -12.82 13.21
CA ASP A 113 -2.46 -13.31 14.59
C ASP A 113 -3.17 -12.36 15.56
N SER A 114 -3.39 -11.08 15.19
CA SER A 114 -3.93 -10.06 16.11
C SER A 114 -5.08 -9.24 15.52
N GLU A 115 -6.30 -9.54 16.00
CA GLU A 115 -7.49 -8.73 15.71
C GLU A 115 -7.32 -7.25 16.11
N GLU A 116 -6.74 -6.99 17.29
CA GLU A 116 -6.52 -5.64 17.80
C GLU A 116 -5.56 -4.85 16.90
N LEU A 117 -4.54 -5.51 16.33
CA LEU A 117 -3.61 -4.87 15.41
C LEU A 117 -4.27 -4.60 14.05
N ALA A 118 -5.06 -5.55 13.53
CA ALA A 118 -5.83 -5.36 12.31
C ALA A 118 -6.81 -4.18 12.42
N ARG A 119 -7.53 -4.07 13.55
CA ARG A 119 -8.36 -2.90 13.85
C ARG A 119 -7.55 -1.61 13.88
N SER A 120 -6.38 -1.62 14.56
CA SER A 120 -5.51 -0.45 14.63
C SER A 120 -5.02 0.02 13.26
N LEU A 121 -4.75 -0.90 12.33
CA LEU A 121 -4.40 -0.56 10.95
C LEU A 121 -5.61 0.05 10.22
N GLY A 122 -6.80 -0.52 10.36
CA GLY A 122 -8.03 0.02 9.79
C GLY A 122 -8.31 1.46 10.25
N GLU A 123 -8.17 1.73 11.55
CA GLU A 123 -8.30 3.08 12.13
C GLU A 123 -7.29 4.07 11.52
N VAL A 124 -6.03 3.64 11.34
CA VAL A 124 -4.98 4.51 10.77
C VAL A 124 -5.23 4.76 9.29
N LEU A 125 -5.62 3.76 8.51
CA LEU A 125 -6.00 3.91 7.10
C LEU A 125 -7.15 4.91 6.92
N ALA A 126 -8.18 4.83 7.76
CA ALA A 126 -9.26 5.81 7.72
C ALA A 126 -8.79 7.24 8.01
N ARG A 127 -7.85 7.41 8.95
CA ARG A 127 -7.25 8.73 9.24
C ARG A 127 -6.39 9.22 8.08
N ILE A 128 -5.70 8.35 7.35
CA ILE A 128 -4.98 8.70 6.13
C ILE A 128 -5.98 9.22 5.09
N HIS A 129 -7.01 8.46 4.79
CA HIS A 129 -8.00 8.80 3.76
C HIS A 129 -8.92 9.98 4.13
N THR A 130 -8.91 10.41 5.39
CA THR A 130 -9.65 11.59 5.87
C THR A 130 -8.77 12.81 6.13
N VAL A 131 -7.49 12.78 5.70
CA VAL A 131 -6.61 13.95 5.75
C VAL A 131 -7.29 15.13 5.06
N PRO A 132 -7.42 16.28 5.74
CA PRO A 132 -8.08 17.44 5.15
C PRO A 132 -7.33 17.93 3.91
N ARG A 133 -8.09 18.34 2.89
CA ARG A 133 -7.55 18.82 1.62
C ARG A 133 -6.49 19.92 1.77
N TYR A 134 -6.67 20.84 2.72
CA TYR A 134 -5.69 21.89 2.98
C TYR A 134 -4.32 21.34 3.42
N ALA A 135 -4.28 20.22 4.14
CA ALA A 135 -3.02 19.60 4.56
C ALA A 135 -2.31 18.96 3.36
N ALA A 136 -3.05 18.26 2.50
CA ALA A 136 -2.53 17.73 1.24
C ALA A 136 -2.01 18.85 0.31
N GLU A 137 -2.76 19.95 0.17
CA GLU A 137 -2.37 21.12 -0.63
C GLU A 137 -1.11 21.79 -0.06
N SER A 138 -1.00 21.96 1.28
CA SER A 138 0.17 22.54 1.93
C SER A 138 1.42 21.66 1.78
N ALA A 139 1.24 20.35 1.73
CA ALA A 139 2.30 19.38 1.44
C ALA A 139 2.73 19.41 -0.03
N GLY A 140 1.95 20.02 -0.92
CA GLY A 140 2.21 20.08 -2.36
C GLY A 140 2.16 18.70 -3.01
N VAL A 141 1.25 17.82 -2.54
CA VAL A 141 1.02 16.52 -3.18
C VAL A 141 0.19 16.69 -4.45
N GLU A 142 0.44 15.83 -5.43
CA GLU A 142 -0.32 15.80 -6.67
C GLU A 142 -1.75 15.29 -6.41
N SER A 143 -2.70 15.77 -7.23
CA SER A 143 -4.09 15.33 -7.18
C SER A 143 -4.52 14.84 -8.54
N PHE A 144 -5.08 13.64 -8.58
CA PHE A 144 -5.55 13.01 -9.81
C PHE A 144 -7.05 12.75 -9.73
N THR A 145 -7.74 12.98 -10.84
CA THR A 145 -9.16 12.61 -10.98
C THR A 145 -9.31 11.13 -11.29
N PRO A 146 -10.50 10.54 -11.04
CA PRO A 146 -10.78 9.15 -11.39
C PRO A 146 -10.48 8.83 -12.85
N GLU A 147 -10.84 9.75 -13.78
CA GLU A 147 -10.62 9.56 -15.21
C GLU A 147 -9.12 9.46 -15.56
N VAL A 148 -8.29 10.28 -14.90
CA VAL A 148 -6.83 10.26 -15.12
C VAL A 148 -6.22 8.95 -14.60
N LEU A 149 -6.64 8.49 -13.42
CA LEU A 149 -6.15 7.23 -12.84
C LEU A 149 -6.62 6.04 -13.68
N HIS A 150 -7.90 6.01 -14.06
CA HIS A 150 -8.44 4.99 -14.96
C HIS A 150 -7.68 4.91 -16.28
N ALA A 151 -7.40 6.07 -16.92
CA ALA A 151 -6.65 6.12 -18.17
C ALA A 151 -5.20 5.60 -18.01
N ARG A 152 -4.57 5.82 -16.85
CA ARG A 152 -3.24 5.28 -16.55
C ARG A 152 -3.26 3.75 -16.43
N HIS A 153 -4.25 3.20 -15.73
CA HIS A 153 -4.40 1.74 -15.63
C HIS A 153 -4.67 1.12 -17.00
N ARG A 154 -5.57 1.72 -17.80
CA ARG A 154 -5.84 1.28 -19.18
C ARG A 154 -4.55 1.26 -20.01
N ALA A 155 -3.80 2.35 -20.03
CA ALA A 155 -2.58 2.44 -20.83
C ALA A 155 -1.53 1.38 -20.44
N ARG A 156 -1.40 1.09 -19.12
CA ARG A 156 -0.50 0.04 -18.62
C ARG A 156 -0.95 -1.35 -19.06
N ILE A 157 -2.23 -1.68 -18.88
CA ILE A 157 -2.79 -2.97 -19.30
C ILE A 157 -2.65 -3.16 -20.81
N ASP A 158 -2.94 -2.15 -21.62
CA ASP A 158 -2.78 -2.19 -23.08
C ASP A 158 -1.32 -2.45 -23.47
N LYS A 159 -0.35 -1.85 -22.77
CA LYS A 159 1.09 -2.05 -23.00
C LYS A 159 1.52 -3.50 -22.70
N VAL A 160 1.10 -4.04 -21.57
CA VAL A 160 1.41 -5.43 -21.17
C VAL A 160 0.72 -6.43 -22.10
N HIS A 161 -0.52 -6.16 -22.49
CA HIS A 161 -1.26 -6.98 -23.47
C HIS A 161 -0.56 -6.98 -24.85
N ALA A 162 -0.17 -5.82 -25.36
CA ALA A 162 0.55 -5.70 -26.64
C ALA A 162 1.90 -6.43 -26.63
N ALA A 163 2.55 -6.54 -25.47
CA ALA A 163 3.77 -7.32 -25.30
C ALA A 163 3.54 -8.86 -25.31
N GLY A 164 2.28 -9.32 -25.36
CA GLY A 164 1.92 -10.74 -25.50
C GLY A 164 2.12 -11.57 -24.23
N HIS A 165 2.07 -10.93 -23.05
CA HIS A 165 2.32 -11.58 -21.77
C HIS A 165 1.05 -12.00 -21.00
N LEU A 166 -0.16 -11.68 -21.52
CA LEU A 166 -1.41 -11.95 -20.82
C LEU A 166 -2.15 -13.18 -21.40
N PRO A 167 -2.53 -14.16 -20.54
CA PRO A 167 -3.51 -15.18 -20.90
C PRO A 167 -4.86 -14.54 -21.27
N ALA A 168 -5.62 -15.21 -22.14
CA ALA A 168 -6.88 -14.66 -22.64
C ALA A 168 -7.92 -14.38 -21.55
N ALA A 169 -8.02 -15.26 -20.52
CA ALA A 169 -8.96 -15.08 -19.42
C ALA A 169 -8.59 -13.86 -18.56
N VAL A 170 -7.31 -13.67 -18.26
CA VAL A 170 -6.81 -12.50 -17.52
C VAL A 170 -7.05 -11.21 -18.29
N ALA A 171 -6.72 -11.19 -19.58
CA ALA A 171 -6.97 -10.05 -20.46
C ALA A 171 -8.45 -9.67 -20.49
N GLN A 172 -9.34 -10.66 -20.69
CA GLN A 172 -10.80 -10.45 -20.69
C GLN A 172 -11.32 -9.91 -19.36
N ARG A 173 -10.83 -10.43 -18.22
CA ARG A 173 -11.18 -9.95 -16.90
C ARG A 173 -10.77 -8.50 -16.69
N TRP A 174 -9.51 -8.16 -16.97
CA TRP A 174 -9.01 -6.81 -16.80
C TRP A 174 -9.69 -5.81 -17.73
N ASP A 175 -10.00 -6.20 -18.96
CA ASP A 175 -10.80 -5.38 -19.87
C ASP A 175 -12.22 -5.15 -19.35
N ALA A 176 -12.87 -6.16 -18.77
CA ALA A 176 -14.18 -6.01 -18.16
C ALA A 176 -14.16 -5.07 -16.95
N LEU A 177 -13.17 -5.21 -16.06
CA LEU A 177 -12.97 -4.30 -14.91
C LEU A 177 -12.76 -2.85 -15.35
N LEU A 178 -11.94 -2.64 -16.40
CA LEU A 178 -11.69 -1.32 -16.94
C LEU A 178 -12.85 -0.76 -17.78
N ALA A 179 -13.77 -1.57 -18.27
CA ALA A 179 -14.97 -1.13 -18.97
C ALA A 179 -16.11 -0.73 -18.03
N ASP A 180 -16.07 -1.14 -16.78
CA ASP A 180 -17.08 -0.85 -15.77
C ASP A 180 -16.93 0.57 -15.20
N GLN A 181 -17.64 1.52 -15.79
CA GLN A 181 -17.55 2.93 -15.40
C GLN A 181 -17.99 3.20 -13.96
N GLU A 182 -18.94 2.43 -13.42
CA GLU A 182 -19.39 2.60 -12.03
C GLU A 182 -18.31 2.19 -11.03
N LEU A 183 -17.44 1.23 -11.39
CA LEU A 183 -16.30 0.82 -10.57
C LEU A 183 -15.32 2.00 -10.37
N TRP A 184 -15.16 2.83 -11.39
CA TRP A 184 -14.22 3.97 -11.40
C TRP A 184 -14.84 5.31 -11.02
N ASP A 185 -16.10 5.34 -10.60
CA ASP A 185 -16.75 6.53 -10.04
C ASP A 185 -16.50 6.61 -8.53
N PHE A 186 -15.40 7.26 -8.13
CA PHE A 186 -15.01 7.44 -6.73
C PHE A 186 -14.58 8.87 -6.43
N THR A 187 -14.61 9.24 -5.16
CA THR A 187 -14.08 10.53 -4.70
C THR A 187 -12.61 10.39 -4.33
N PRO A 188 -11.68 11.10 -5.00
CA PRO A 188 -10.27 11.07 -4.65
C PRO A 188 -10.02 11.55 -3.22
N GLN A 189 -9.17 10.80 -2.50
CA GLN A 189 -8.78 11.07 -1.12
C GLN A 189 -7.26 11.12 -1.02
N PHE A 190 -6.74 11.71 0.05
CA PHE A 190 -5.31 11.58 0.35
C PHE A 190 -5.02 10.11 0.63
N ILE A 191 -3.96 9.59 0.02
CA ILE A 191 -3.50 8.21 0.19
C ILE A 191 -2.00 8.20 0.51
N HIS A 192 -1.54 7.15 1.15
CA HIS A 192 -0.12 6.89 1.33
C HIS A 192 0.54 6.57 -0.01
N GLY A 193 -0.10 5.72 -0.79
CA GLY A 193 0.27 5.37 -2.16
C GLY A 193 1.34 4.29 -2.31
N ASP A 194 1.98 3.88 -1.20
CA ASP A 194 3.02 2.84 -1.18
C ASP A 194 3.12 2.21 0.23
N LEU A 195 1.97 1.76 0.76
CA LEU A 195 1.95 1.08 2.05
C LEU A 195 2.51 -0.33 1.93
N SER A 196 3.42 -0.66 2.86
CA SER A 196 4.04 -1.97 2.98
C SER A 196 4.38 -2.29 4.44
N GLU A 197 4.81 -3.51 4.74
CA GLU A 197 5.31 -3.90 6.06
C GLU A 197 6.43 -2.97 6.56
N GLU A 198 7.28 -2.49 5.66
CA GLU A 198 8.45 -1.65 5.99
C GLU A 198 8.08 -0.21 6.36
N SER A 199 6.95 0.29 5.82
CA SER A 199 6.44 1.62 6.13
C SER A 199 5.67 1.69 7.46
N LEU A 200 5.27 0.53 8.01
CA LEU A 200 4.42 0.40 9.18
C LEU A 200 5.20 -0.14 10.38
N PHE A 201 5.04 0.50 11.55
CA PHE A 201 5.66 0.05 12.79
C PHE A 201 4.62 -0.29 13.84
N VAL A 202 4.94 -1.33 14.65
CA VAL A 202 4.07 -1.85 15.68
C VAL A 202 4.74 -1.84 17.05
N SER A 203 3.96 -1.48 18.07
CA SER A 203 4.34 -1.57 19.48
C SER A 203 3.20 -2.22 20.26
N GLY A 204 3.48 -3.40 20.82
CA GLY A 204 2.43 -4.25 21.36
C GLY A 204 1.47 -4.71 20.25
N ARG A 205 0.19 -4.37 20.39
CA ARG A 205 -0.87 -4.73 19.43
C ARG A 205 -1.46 -3.52 18.71
N ARG A 206 -0.67 -2.46 18.54
CA ARG A 206 -1.12 -1.23 17.86
C ARG A 206 -0.05 -0.70 16.92
N LEU A 207 -0.48 -0.04 15.86
CA LEU A 207 0.42 0.76 15.05
C LEU A 207 1.01 1.90 15.87
N SER A 208 2.31 2.08 15.76
CA SER A 208 3.08 3.10 16.47
C SER A 208 3.70 4.15 15.55
N ALA A 209 3.93 3.80 14.28
CA ALA A 209 4.35 4.77 13.28
C ALA A 209 4.00 4.34 11.86
N VAL A 210 3.83 5.35 11.00
CA VAL A 210 3.76 5.22 9.53
C VAL A 210 4.85 6.12 8.96
N ARG A 211 5.57 5.61 7.94
CA ARG A 211 6.74 6.25 7.32
C ARG A 211 6.65 6.19 5.80
N ASP A 212 7.58 6.86 5.14
CA ASP A 212 7.79 6.79 3.68
C ASP A 212 6.62 7.38 2.87
N TRP A 213 6.23 8.59 3.23
CA TRP A 213 5.15 9.36 2.61
C TRP A 213 5.48 9.92 1.21
N SER A 214 6.66 9.62 0.66
CA SER A 214 7.12 10.21 -0.60
C SER A 214 6.25 9.88 -1.81
N SER A 215 5.49 8.78 -1.76
CA SER A 215 4.54 8.34 -2.80
C SER A 215 3.12 8.90 -2.62
N SER A 216 2.85 9.63 -1.53
CA SER A 216 1.52 10.14 -1.22
C SER A 216 0.98 11.09 -2.28
N LEU A 217 -0.32 11.00 -2.52
CA LEU A 217 -1.05 11.82 -3.47
C LEU A 217 -2.54 11.90 -3.07
N VAL A 218 -3.31 12.72 -3.77
CA VAL A 218 -4.77 12.66 -3.71
C VAL A 218 -5.25 11.83 -4.90
N GLY A 219 -5.80 10.65 -4.61
CA GLY A 219 -6.17 9.65 -5.60
C GLY A 219 -7.16 8.62 -5.08
N ASP A 220 -7.02 7.38 -5.52
CA ASP A 220 -7.93 6.30 -5.19
C ASP A 220 -7.58 5.65 -3.85
N PRO A 221 -8.46 5.73 -2.82
CA PRO A 221 -8.21 5.08 -1.53
C PRO A 221 -8.12 3.55 -1.62
N ALA A 222 -8.60 2.94 -2.70
CA ALA A 222 -8.45 1.51 -2.94
C ALA A 222 -6.97 1.08 -3.08
N THR A 223 -6.09 1.99 -3.48
CA THR A 223 -4.64 1.73 -3.62
C THR A 223 -4.02 1.26 -2.30
N ASP A 224 -4.33 1.93 -1.19
CA ASP A 224 -3.77 1.58 0.13
C ASP A 224 -4.38 0.29 0.72
N LEU A 225 -5.49 -0.20 0.17
CA LEU A 225 -6.15 -1.46 0.58
C LEU A 225 -5.74 -2.64 -0.29
N ALA A 226 -5.26 -2.39 -1.50
CA ALA A 226 -5.04 -3.43 -2.52
C ALA A 226 -4.09 -4.55 -2.07
N TRP A 227 -2.98 -4.22 -1.42
CA TRP A 227 -2.01 -5.21 -0.95
C TRP A 227 -2.54 -6.03 0.24
N LEU A 228 -3.39 -5.43 1.09
CA LEU A 228 -3.95 -6.08 2.27
C LEU A 228 -5.00 -7.13 1.90
N ILE A 229 -5.81 -6.86 0.87
CA ILE A 229 -6.88 -7.76 0.45
C ILE A 229 -6.34 -9.07 -0.13
N SER A 230 -5.15 -9.04 -0.73
CA SER A 230 -4.48 -10.22 -1.27
C SER A 230 -3.59 -10.94 -0.25
N SER A 231 -3.26 -10.27 0.87
CA SER A 231 -2.27 -10.78 1.84
C SER A 231 -2.89 -11.28 3.13
N LEU A 232 -4.14 -10.91 3.44
CA LEU A 232 -4.82 -11.30 4.67
C LEU A 232 -5.92 -12.33 4.40
N ASP A 233 -6.14 -13.23 5.37
CA ASP A 233 -7.32 -14.09 5.36
C ASP A 233 -8.60 -13.24 5.38
N PRO A 234 -9.69 -13.69 4.73
CA PRO A 234 -10.93 -12.91 4.61
C PRO A 234 -11.48 -12.41 5.95
N GLU A 235 -11.48 -13.26 6.99
CA GLU A 235 -11.96 -12.88 8.33
C GLU A 235 -11.11 -11.75 8.94
N ARG A 236 -9.80 -11.81 8.76
CA ARG A 236 -8.89 -10.79 9.28
C ARG A 236 -9.00 -9.49 8.50
N PHE A 237 -9.15 -9.60 7.19
CA PHE A 237 -9.40 -8.43 6.36
C PHE A 237 -10.74 -7.76 6.72
N ASP A 238 -11.80 -8.54 6.93
CA ASP A 238 -13.12 -8.02 7.36
C ASP A 238 -13.03 -7.26 8.68
N THR A 239 -12.25 -7.74 9.64
CA THR A 239 -11.98 -7.05 10.91
C THR A 239 -11.32 -5.70 10.71
N LEU A 240 -10.28 -5.64 9.88
CA LEU A 240 -9.59 -4.40 9.50
C LEU A 240 -10.54 -3.43 8.79
N TYR A 241 -11.27 -3.93 7.80
CA TYR A 241 -12.17 -3.11 6.99
C TYR A 241 -13.38 -2.59 7.79
N ALA A 242 -13.87 -3.37 8.75
CA ALA A 242 -14.91 -2.89 9.68
C ALA A 242 -14.42 -1.69 10.49
N ALA A 243 -13.21 -1.77 11.07
CA ALA A 243 -12.61 -0.67 11.81
C ALA A 243 -12.34 0.57 10.93
N TYR A 244 -11.88 0.35 9.69
CA TYR A 244 -11.72 1.41 8.68
C TYR A 244 -13.05 2.14 8.44
N ARG A 245 -14.14 1.41 8.24
CA ARG A 245 -15.47 2.00 7.99
C ARG A 245 -16.06 2.72 9.20
N GLU A 246 -15.81 2.23 10.42
CA GLU A 246 -16.25 2.84 11.67
C GLU A 246 -15.66 4.24 11.88
N GLU A 247 -14.41 4.46 11.45
CA GLU A 247 -13.71 5.74 11.59
C GLU A 247 -14.02 6.75 10.47
N LEU A 248 -14.61 6.31 9.35
CA LEU A 248 -14.94 7.21 8.24
C LEU A 248 -16.14 8.10 8.56
N PRO A 249 -16.07 9.42 8.29
CA PRO A 249 -17.17 10.35 8.55
C PRO A 249 -18.36 10.15 7.60
N THR A 250 -18.13 9.53 6.45
CA THR A 250 -19.14 9.21 5.44
C THR A 250 -18.90 7.78 4.95
N SER A 251 -19.94 7.15 4.39
CA SER A 251 -19.77 5.84 3.76
C SER A 251 -18.72 5.92 2.65
N SER A 252 -17.78 4.97 2.66
CA SER A 252 -16.86 4.77 1.54
C SER A 252 -17.64 4.46 0.26
N HIS A 253 -17.00 4.64 -0.90
CA HIS A 253 -17.59 4.23 -2.19
C HIS A 253 -18.07 2.76 -2.11
N PRO A 254 -19.31 2.43 -2.54
CA PRO A 254 -19.88 1.08 -2.38
C PRO A 254 -19.02 -0.04 -2.94
N ARG A 255 -18.27 0.25 -4.02
CA ARG A 255 -17.43 -0.72 -4.73
C ARG A 255 -15.93 -0.56 -4.44
N LEU A 256 -15.58 0.03 -3.29
CA LEU A 256 -14.17 0.24 -2.89
C LEU A 256 -13.40 -1.08 -2.84
N MET A 257 -14.02 -2.14 -2.34
CA MET A 257 -13.40 -3.46 -2.21
C MET A 257 -13.11 -4.11 -3.56
N GLU A 258 -14.10 -4.05 -4.48
CA GLU A 258 -13.92 -4.57 -5.83
C GLU A 258 -12.78 -3.83 -6.57
N ARG A 259 -12.70 -2.51 -6.35
CA ARG A 259 -11.62 -1.71 -6.93
C ARG A 259 -10.27 -2.03 -6.28
N ALA A 260 -10.21 -2.27 -4.96
CA ALA A 260 -8.99 -2.69 -4.29
C ALA A 260 -8.49 -4.06 -4.82
N GLN A 261 -9.40 -5.01 -5.08
CA GLN A 261 -9.07 -6.27 -5.72
C GLN A 261 -8.54 -6.06 -7.15
N ALA A 262 -9.22 -5.23 -7.95
CA ALA A 262 -8.77 -4.91 -9.30
C ALA A 262 -7.37 -4.27 -9.31
N LEU A 263 -7.10 -3.35 -8.36
CA LEU A 263 -5.78 -2.71 -8.24
C LEU A 263 -4.71 -3.69 -7.78
N GLY A 264 -5.03 -4.65 -6.92
CA GLY A 264 -4.13 -5.75 -6.56
C GLY A 264 -3.74 -6.60 -7.77
N GLU A 265 -4.71 -6.93 -8.63
CA GLU A 265 -4.43 -7.63 -9.89
C GLU A 265 -3.58 -6.76 -10.85
N PHE A 266 -3.88 -5.46 -10.97
CA PHE A 266 -3.13 -4.54 -11.84
C PHE A 266 -1.71 -4.27 -11.34
N ALA A 267 -1.44 -4.42 -10.05
CA ALA A 267 -0.07 -4.33 -9.50
C ALA A 267 0.86 -5.38 -10.13
N VAL A 268 0.33 -6.55 -10.51
CA VAL A 268 1.11 -7.58 -11.22
C VAL A 268 1.52 -7.10 -12.61
N ALA A 269 0.64 -6.36 -13.30
CA ALA A 269 0.98 -5.75 -14.59
C ALA A 269 2.04 -4.64 -14.42
N GLU A 270 1.99 -3.87 -13.34
CA GLU A 270 3.01 -2.88 -13.00
C GLU A 270 4.36 -3.52 -12.71
N TRP A 271 4.38 -4.64 -11.99
CA TRP A 271 5.58 -5.41 -11.71
C TRP A 271 6.21 -5.98 -12.98
N LEU A 272 5.38 -6.52 -13.89
CA LEU A 272 5.83 -6.99 -15.19
C LEU A 272 6.39 -5.84 -16.05
N GLU A 273 5.68 -4.70 -16.12
CA GLU A 273 6.15 -3.52 -16.84
C GLU A 273 7.51 -3.05 -16.32
N HIS A 274 7.67 -2.99 -15.01
CA HIS A 274 8.94 -2.62 -14.36
C HIS A 274 10.08 -3.56 -14.77
N GLY A 275 9.88 -4.89 -14.65
CA GLY A 275 10.89 -5.87 -15.05
C GLY A 275 11.30 -5.76 -16.53
N LEU A 276 10.32 -5.49 -17.41
CA LEU A 276 10.59 -5.27 -18.83
C LEU A 276 11.38 -3.96 -19.09
N GLU A 277 11.10 -2.89 -18.34
CA GLU A 277 11.77 -1.60 -18.51
C GLU A 277 13.21 -1.61 -18.03
N ILE A 278 13.51 -2.34 -16.94
CA ILE A 278 14.89 -2.45 -16.43
C ILE A 278 15.65 -3.67 -16.97
N GLU A 279 15.02 -4.44 -17.87
CA GLU A 279 15.57 -5.66 -18.48
C GLU A 279 15.98 -6.73 -17.43
N ASP A 280 15.18 -6.86 -16.35
CA ASP A 280 15.38 -7.85 -15.28
C ASP A 280 14.53 -9.09 -15.53
N GLU A 281 15.19 -10.20 -15.95
CA GLU A 281 14.50 -11.45 -16.29
C GLU A 281 13.89 -12.15 -15.06
N ASP A 282 14.45 -11.96 -13.86
CA ASP A 282 13.93 -12.57 -12.62
C ASP A 282 12.60 -11.91 -12.23
N ILE A 283 12.51 -10.57 -12.31
CA ILE A 283 11.27 -9.83 -12.10
C ILE A 283 10.22 -10.22 -13.14
N VAL A 284 10.60 -10.32 -14.42
CA VAL A 284 9.70 -10.72 -15.50
C VAL A 284 9.19 -12.16 -15.28
N ALA A 285 10.03 -13.07 -14.82
CA ALA A 285 9.65 -14.45 -14.54
C ALA A 285 8.68 -14.53 -13.34
N ASP A 286 8.96 -13.78 -12.27
CA ASP A 286 8.10 -13.68 -11.08
C ASP A 286 6.71 -13.15 -11.45
N ALA A 287 6.64 -12.02 -12.14
CA ALA A 287 5.37 -11.44 -12.59
C ALA A 287 4.57 -12.39 -13.51
N ARG A 288 5.23 -13.14 -14.39
CA ARG A 288 4.58 -14.16 -15.22
C ARG A 288 4.04 -15.32 -14.37
N GLY A 289 4.74 -15.72 -13.32
CA GLY A 289 4.24 -16.68 -12.33
C GLY A 289 2.94 -16.22 -11.70
N MET A 290 2.92 -14.99 -11.18
CA MET A 290 1.72 -14.38 -10.59
C MET A 290 0.54 -14.29 -11.60
N ILE A 291 0.80 -13.96 -12.86
CA ILE A 291 -0.22 -13.94 -13.92
C ILE A 291 -0.76 -15.36 -14.18
N ALA A 292 0.10 -16.38 -14.20
CA ALA A 292 -0.31 -17.76 -14.39
C ALA A 292 -1.17 -18.29 -13.23
N ASP A 293 -0.85 -17.90 -12.01
CA ASP A 293 -1.65 -18.23 -10.82
C ASP A 293 -3.04 -17.56 -10.90
N LEU A 294 -3.11 -16.29 -11.31
CA LEU A 294 -4.38 -15.60 -11.55
C LEU A 294 -5.21 -16.29 -12.62
N ASP A 295 -4.61 -16.72 -13.74
CA ASP A 295 -5.30 -17.45 -14.81
C ASP A 295 -5.87 -18.79 -14.30
N ALA A 296 -5.11 -19.51 -13.49
CA ALA A 296 -5.54 -20.75 -12.85
C ALA A 296 -6.71 -20.55 -11.89
N ASP A 297 -6.66 -19.47 -11.09
CA ASP A 297 -7.75 -19.11 -10.18
C ASP A 297 -9.03 -18.73 -10.93
N LEU A 298 -8.93 -17.94 -11.99
CA LEU A 298 -10.07 -17.60 -12.84
C LEU A 298 -10.69 -18.85 -13.46
N ALA A 299 -9.88 -19.79 -13.93
CA ALA A 299 -10.35 -21.06 -14.47
C ALA A 299 -11.03 -21.96 -13.41
N ARG A 300 -10.56 -21.90 -12.15
CA ARG A 300 -11.19 -22.58 -11.00
C ARG A 300 -12.56 -21.98 -10.68
N ILE A 301 -12.62 -20.65 -10.55
CA ILE A 301 -13.86 -19.91 -10.24
C ILE A 301 -14.91 -20.18 -11.32
N ALA A 302 -14.55 -20.13 -12.60
CA ALA A 302 -15.47 -20.41 -13.71
C ALA A 302 -16.04 -21.83 -13.66
N ARG A 303 -15.24 -22.82 -13.24
CA ARG A 303 -15.74 -24.20 -13.07
C ARG A 303 -16.71 -24.32 -11.91
N GLU A 304 -16.38 -23.72 -10.75
CA GLU A 304 -17.25 -23.74 -9.57
C GLU A 304 -18.61 -23.04 -9.83
N GLU A 305 -18.60 -21.96 -10.63
CA GLU A 305 -19.81 -21.25 -11.04
C GLU A 305 -20.65 -22.11 -12.00
N ALA A 306 -20.01 -22.80 -12.96
CA ALA A 306 -20.69 -23.69 -13.89
C ALA A 306 -21.33 -24.90 -13.16
N GLU A 307 -20.63 -25.48 -12.18
CA GLU A 307 -21.14 -26.58 -11.35
C GLU A 307 -22.35 -26.12 -10.54
N ARG A 308 -22.29 -24.95 -9.87
CA ARG A 308 -23.44 -24.39 -9.13
C ARG A 308 -24.63 -24.11 -10.01
N ALA A 309 -24.41 -23.52 -11.19
CA ALA A 309 -25.49 -23.26 -12.14
C ALA A 309 -26.16 -24.57 -12.64
N TYR A 310 -25.37 -25.63 -12.84
CA TYR A 310 -25.88 -26.94 -13.21
C TYR A 310 -26.74 -27.57 -12.08
N ASP A 311 -26.27 -27.51 -10.85
CA ASP A 311 -27.00 -28.04 -9.68
C ASP A 311 -28.32 -27.29 -9.45
N GLU A 312 -28.33 -25.97 -9.61
CA GLU A 312 -29.56 -25.15 -9.50
C GLU A 312 -30.59 -25.51 -10.60
N MET A 313 -30.14 -25.72 -11.84
CA MET A 313 -31.01 -26.15 -12.93
C MET A 313 -31.61 -27.54 -12.68
N SER A 314 -30.77 -28.49 -12.22
CA SER A 314 -31.20 -29.86 -11.94
C SER A 314 -32.21 -29.90 -10.76
N ALA A 315 -32.02 -29.11 -9.73
CA ALA A 315 -32.95 -29.00 -8.62
C ALA A 315 -34.32 -28.41 -9.04
N HIS A 316 -34.32 -27.48 -10.01
CA HIS A 316 -35.56 -26.90 -10.56
C HIS A 316 -36.34 -27.92 -11.40
N GLU A 317 -35.68 -28.78 -12.18
CA GLU A 317 -36.32 -29.84 -12.98
C GLU A 317 -36.96 -30.93 -12.11
N ASP A 318 -36.30 -31.33 -10.99
CA ASP A 318 -36.82 -32.33 -10.08
C ASP A 318 -38.01 -31.79 -9.25
N GLY A 319 -37.94 -30.51 -8.83
CA GLY A 319 -39.05 -29.83 -8.15
C GLY A 319 -40.31 -29.69 -9.02
N GLY A 320 -40.12 -29.46 -10.32
CA GLY A 320 -41.21 -29.40 -11.33
C GLY A 320 -41.91 -30.74 -11.57
N ARG A 321 -41.16 -31.84 -11.62
CA ARG A 321 -41.70 -33.20 -11.80
C ARG A 321 -42.48 -33.66 -10.57
N SER A 322 -42.07 -33.31 -9.34
CA SER A 322 -42.79 -33.66 -8.10
C SER A 322 -44.12 -32.92 -8.00
N ALA A 323 -44.22 -31.67 -8.46
CA ALA A 323 -45.45 -30.88 -8.43
C ALA A 323 -46.48 -31.34 -9.47
N ASP A 324 -46.06 -31.88 -10.59
CA ASP A 324 -46.95 -32.37 -11.68
C ASP A 324 -47.51 -33.77 -11.36
N SER A 325 -46.74 -34.64 -10.69
CA SER A 325 -47.23 -35.96 -10.22
C SER A 325 -48.28 -35.82 -9.11
N ALA A 326 -48.16 -34.83 -8.22
CA ALA A 326 -49.13 -34.55 -7.14
C ALA A 326 -50.45 -33.97 -7.68
N ARG A 327 -50.49 -33.37 -8.86
CA ARG A 327 -51.71 -32.87 -9.53
C ARG A 327 -52.41 -33.92 -10.38
N SER A 328 -51.75 -35.03 -10.70
CA SER A 328 -52.33 -36.14 -11.48
C SER A 328 -53.03 -37.18 -10.63
N GLU A 329 -52.86 -37.16 -9.31
CA GLU A 329 -53.50 -38.11 -8.35
C GLU A 329 -54.63 -37.46 -7.55
N ALA A 330 -55.06 -36.22 -7.81
CA ALA A 330 -56.19 -35.54 -7.24
C ALA A 330 -57.33 -35.35 -8.27
#